data_80d9637f287ea24f811de8c234c8e6ca
#
_entry.id   80d9637f287ea24f811de8c234c8e6ca
#
_cell.length_a   1.000
_cell.length_b   1.000
_cell.length_c   1.000
_cell.angle_alpha   90.00
_cell.angle_beta   90.00
_cell.angle_gamma   90.00
#
_symmetry.space_group_name_H-M   'P 1'
#
loop_
_entity.id
_entity.type
_entity.pdbx_description
1 polymer ?
#
loop_
_entity_poly.entity_id
_entity_poly.type
_entity_poly.pdbx_seq_one_letter_code
_entity_poly.pdbx_strand_id
1 'polypeptide(L)'
;MVAAEAEAEPEPEPEPEPVPPVPTPTVASIAPPPVAPPPVPAATRLQTEIASLQHLQTDSKIELPLHLSVIHIGKPNDRIPPDIDVSGFPDSDIVSRVHADIRVEAGIYYLEDSGSANGTYVNHNPLPPGNRHRLRAGDRISLGKGDKMTFIFQMS
;
A
#
# COMPACT_ATOMS: atom_id res chain seq x y z
N MET A 1 48.83 -15.91 -53.20
CA MET A 1 48.98 -15.74 -51.77
C MET A 1 47.68 -15.81 -51.13
N VAL A 2 47.32 -16.93 -50.66
CA VAL A 2 46.01 -17.11 -50.00
C VAL A 2 46.26 -16.98 -48.52
N ALA A 3 45.69 -15.98 -47.92
CA ALA A 3 45.58 -15.93 -46.51
C ALA A 3 44.64 -17.06 -46.11
N ALA A 4 45.13 -18.01 -45.36
CA ALA A 4 44.25 -18.97 -44.74
C ALA A 4 43.35 -18.23 -43.79
N GLU A 5 42.15 -18.00 -44.20
CA GLU A 5 41.12 -17.61 -43.29
C GLU A 5 40.90 -18.79 -42.35
N ALA A 6 41.39 -18.66 -41.17
CA ALA A 6 40.94 -19.52 -40.10
C ALA A 6 39.45 -19.17 -39.89
N GLU A 7 38.61 -19.96 -40.49
CA GLU A 7 37.22 -19.96 -40.07
C GLU A 7 37.21 -20.35 -38.60
N ALA A 8 36.99 -19.39 -37.75
CA ALA A 8 36.70 -19.67 -36.39
C ALA A 8 35.41 -20.50 -36.42
N GLU A 9 35.55 -21.76 -36.14
CA GLU A 9 34.35 -22.57 -35.86
C GLU A 9 33.60 -21.90 -34.75
N PRO A 10 32.29 -21.66 -34.90
CA PRO A 10 31.54 -21.13 -33.83
C PRO A 10 31.65 -22.09 -32.64
N GLU A 11 32.15 -21.57 -31.53
CA GLU A 11 32.17 -22.34 -30.30
C GLU A 11 30.76 -22.91 -30.09
N PRO A 12 30.61 -24.22 -29.83
CA PRO A 12 29.31 -24.77 -29.55
C PRO A 12 28.72 -24.00 -28.37
N GLU A 13 27.58 -23.45 -28.59
CA GLU A 13 26.82 -22.85 -27.49
C GLU A 13 26.76 -23.88 -26.34
N PRO A 14 27.09 -23.47 -25.12
CA PRO A 14 26.99 -24.38 -24.00
C PRO A 14 25.59 -24.94 -23.97
N GLU A 15 25.49 -26.24 -24.09
CA GLU A 15 24.21 -26.92 -23.89
C GLU A 15 23.63 -26.44 -22.56
N PRO A 16 22.38 -26.05 -22.55
CA PRO A 16 21.75 -25.66 -21.31
C PRO A 16 21.92 -26.81 -20.32
N GLU A 17 22.59 -26.54 -19.23
CA GLU A 17 22.74 -27.53 -18.19
C GLU A 17 21.35 -28.06 -17.83
N PRO A 18 21.17 -29.37 -17.72
CA PRO A 18 19.90 -29.88 -17.32
C PRO A 18 19.57 -29.28 -15.96
N VAL A 19 18.55 -28.46 -15.93
CA VAL A 19 17.98 -27.99 -14.65
C VAL A 19 17.77 -29.21 -13.76
N PRO A 20 18.37 -29.23 -12.58
CA PRO A 20 18.11 -30.32 -11.67
C PRO A 20 16.59 -30.44 -11.50
N PRO A 21 16.03 -31.63 -11.54
CA PRO A 21 14.60 -31.78 -11.37
C PRO A 21 14.23 -31.05 -10.08
N VAL A 22 13.41 -30.07 -10.20
CA VAL A 22 12.81 -29.42 -9.04
C VAL A 22 12.27 -30.57 -8.20
N PRO A 23 12.70 -30.76 -6.96
CA PRO A 23 12.11 -31.77 -6.15
C PRO A 23 10.63 -31.46 -6.13
N THR A 24 9.86 -32.27 -6.80
CA THR A 24 8.42 -32.25 -6.61
C THR A 24 8.24 -32.27 -5.12
N PRO A 25 7.58 -31.28 -4.54
CA PRO A 25 7.28 -31.39 -3.14
C PRO A 25 6.54 -32.71 -3.02
N THR A 26 7.23 -33.69 -2.52
CA THR A 26 6.56 -34.85 -2.05
C THR A 26 5.54 -34.29 -1.12
N VAL A 27 4.28 -34.38 -1.48
CA VAL A 27 3.21 -34.07 -0.57
C VAL A 27 3.33 -35.14 0.51
N ALA A 28 4.41 -35.00 1.21
CA ALA A 28 4.63 -35.80 2.39
C ALA A 28 3.59 -35.28 3.35
N SER A 29 2.68 -36.18 3.62
CA SER A 29 1.77 -36.01 4.71
C SER A 29 1.00 -34.70 4.63
N ILE A 30 -0.15 -34.83 4.23
CA ILE A 30 -1.26 -34.04 4.63
C ILE A 30 -0.99 -33.52 6.02
N ALA A 31 -0.43 -32.33 6.11
CA ALA A 31 -0.60 -31.58 7.33
C ALA A 31 -2.09 -31.62 7.59
N PRO A 32 -2.55 -32.01 8.76
CA PRO A 32 -3.97 -31.96 9.05
C PRO A 32 -4.41 -30.56 8.63
N PRO A 33 -5.49 -30.43 7.91
CA PRO A 33 -5.96 -29.13 7.52
C PRO A 33 -5.92 -28.28 8.77
N PRO A 34 -5.34 -27.09 8.71
CA PRO A 34 -5.32 -26.24 9.89
C PRO A 34 -6.75 -26.24 10.37
N VAL A 35 -6.93 -26.70 11.58
CA VAL A 35 -8.25 -26.66 12.20
C VAL A 35 -8.69 -25.23 11.96
N ALA A 36 -9.68 -25.07 11.10
CA ALA A 36 -10.22 -23.77 10.86
C ALA A 36 -10.43 -23.16 12.25
N PRO A 37 -9.86 -21.99 12.53
CA PRO A 37 -10.07 -21.39 13.83
C PRO A 37 -11.56 -21.44 14.04
N PRO A 38 -12.05 -21.88 15.20
CA PRO A 38 -13.47 -22.01 15.42
C PRO A 38 -14.08 -20.72 14.91
N PRO A 39 -15.15 -20.79 14.11
CA PRO A 39 -15.74 -19.56 13.62
C PRO A 39 -15.90 -18.72 14.89
N VAL A 40 -15.09 -17.68 14.96
CA VAL A 40 -15.31 -16.68 15.98
C VAL A 40 -16.76 -16.40 15.78
N PRO A 41 -17.62 -16.68 16.75
CA PRO A 41 -19.01 -16.39 16.55
C PRO A 41 -19.00 -14.98 16.02
N ALA A 42 -19.51 -14.82 14.80
CA ALA A 42 -19.68 -13.49 14.26
C ALA A 42 -20.46 -12.82 15.35
N ALA A 43 -19.68 -12.34 16.28
CA ALA A 43 -20.26 -11.86 17.49
C ALA A 43 -21.14 -10.77 17.01
N THR A 44 -22.32 -10.83 17.34
CA THR A 44 -23.34 -9.80 17.31
C THR A 44 -22.82 -8.54 18.01
N ARG A 45 -21.54 -8.34 17.98
CA ARG A 45 -20.88 -7.08 18.17
C ARG A 45 -20.77 -6.47 16.79
N LEU A 46 -21.70 -5.63 16.52
CA LEU A 46 -21.49 -4.47 15.69
C LEU A 46 -20.38 -3.63 16.34
N GLN A 47 -19.17 -4.19 16.43
CA GLN A 47 -18.00 -3.37 16.53
C GLN A 47 -17.83 -2.82 15.13
N THR A 48 -18.48 -1.71 14.93
CA THR A 48 -18.13 -0.79 13.89
C THR A 48 -16.72 -0.35 14.24
N GLU A 49 -15.73 -1.06 13.74
CA GLU A 49 -14.35 -0.61 13.86
C GLU A 49 -14.26 0.70 13.12
N ILE A 50 -14.33 1.79 13.86
CA ILE A 50 -14.26 3.13 13.29
C ILE A 50 -12.79 3.42 13.08
N ALA A 51 -12.38 3.40 11.84
CA ALA A 51 -11.08 3.90 11.47
C ALA A 51 -11.13 5.43 11.39
N SER A 52 -10.07 6.07 11.83
CA SER A 52 -9.96 7.52 11.85
C SER A 52 -8.52 7.98 11.64
N LEU A 53 -8.38 9.20 11.18
CA LEU A 53 -7.11 9.89 11.06
C LEU A 53 -7.06 11.04 12.06
N GLN A 54 -6.05 11.06 12.89
CA GLN A 54 -5.81 12.17 13.81
C GLN A 54 -4.71 13.06 13.26
N HIS A 55 -5.03 14.31 12.98
CA HIS A 55 -4.07 15.31 12.54
C HIS A 55 -3.25 15.81 13.73
N LEU A 56 -1.92 15.66 13.64
CA LEU A 56 -1.04 15.93 14.79
C LEU A 56 -0.90 17.41 15.13
N GLN A 57 -0.91 18.28 14.11
CA GLN A 57 -0.68 19.71 14.32
C GLN A 57 -1.89 20.42 14.94
N THR A 58 -3.09 19.98 14.62
CA THR A 58 -4.32 20.61 15.12
C THR A 58 -5.08 19.72 16.10
N ASP A 59 -4.59 18.51 16.33
CA ASP A 59 -5.26 17.48 17.13
C ASP A 59 -6.70 17.19 16.69
N SER A 60 -6.95 17.35 15.39
CA SER A 60 -8.25 17.12 14.79
C SER A 60 -8.40 15.67 14.36
N LYS A 61 -9.50 15.05 14.76
CA LYS A 61 -9.84 13.68 14.37
C LYS A 61 -10.81 13.69 13.18
N ILE A 62 -10.49 12.93 12.16
CA ILE A 62 -11.32 12.73 10.98
C ILE A 62 -11.73 11.27 10.94
N GLU A 63 -13.02 10.98 11.00
CA GLU A 63 -13.51 9.62 10.85
C GLU A 63 -13.53 9.22 9.37
N LEU A 64 -13.08 7.99 9.09
CA LEU A 64 -13.11 7.46 7.74
C LEU A 64 -14.51 6.94 7.41
N PRO A 65 -15.05 7.27 6.23
CA PRO A 65 -16.35 6.76 5.82
C PRO A 65 -16.27 5.25 5.55
N LEU A 66 -16.93 4.46 6.37
CA LEU A 66 -16.89 2.99 6.32
C LEU A 66 -17.64 2.41 5.12
N HIS A 67 -18.48 3.18 4.47
CA HIS A 67 -19.28 2.75 3.33
C HIS A 67 -18.54 2.83 1.99
N LEU A 68 -17.35 3.43 2.00
CA LEU A 68 -16.54 3.60 0.80
C LEU A 68 -15.43 2.55 0.75
N SER A 69 -15.25 1.96 -0.44
CA SER A 69 -14.12 1.07 -0.71
C SER A 69 -12.84 1.82 -1.03
N VAL A 70 -12.97 3.07 -1.46
CA VAL A 70 -11.85 3.97 -1.73
C VAL A 70 -12.18 5.33 -1.15
N ILE A 71 -11.27 5.87 -0.37
CA ILE A 71 -11.40 7.16 0.30
C ILE A 71 -10.31 8.07 -0.24
N HIS A 72 -10.72 9.13 -0.91
CA HIS A 72 -9.81 10.09 -1.51
C HIS A 72 -9.39 11.16 -0.51
N ILE A 73 -8.08 11.37 -0.38
CA ILE A 73 -7.49 12.39 0.48
C ILE A 73 -6.86 13.46 -0.38
N GLY A 74 -7.22 14.70 -0.17
CA GLY A 74 -6.64 15.81 -0.91
C GLY A 74 -7.36 17.11 -0.69
N LYS A 75 -7.14 18.06 -1.62
CA LYS A 75 -7.84 19.34 -1.64
C LYS A 75 -9.06 19.29 -2.56
N PRO A 76 -10.10 20.04 -2.26
CA PRO A 76 -11.27 20.12 -3.14
C PRO A 76 -10.88 20.52 -4.57
N ASN A 77 -11.48 19.87 -5.54
CA ASN A 77 -11.32 20.19 -6.94
C ASN A 77 -12.61 19.88 -7.71
N ASP A 78 -12.73 20.45 -8.91
CA ASP A 78 -13.95 20.35 -9.72
C ASP A 78 -14.16 18.96 -10.36
N ARG A 79 -13.16 18.11 -10.32
CA ARG A 79 -13.21 16.80 -11.00
C ARG A 79 -13.52 15.65 -10.05
N ILE A 80 -12.77 15.59 -8.96
CA ILE A 80 -12.87 14.52 -7.96
C ILE A 80 -12.86 15.19 -6.59
N PRO A 81 -14.03 15.40 -5.99
CA PRO A 81 -14.06 15.93 -4.64
C PRO A 81 -13.44 14.89 -3.70
N PRO A 82 -12.53 15.30 -2.80
CA PRO A 82 -11.97 14.40 -1.82
C PRO A 82 -13.03 14.02 -0.78
N ASP A 83 -12.96 12.77 -0.33
CA ASP A 83 -13.79 12.32 0.80
C ASP A 83 -13.24 12.89 2.12
N ILE A 84 -11.92 13.09 2.15
CA ILE A 84 -11.23 13.76 3.24
C ILE A 84 -10.62 15.05 2.70
N ASP A 85 -11.26 16.15 3.04
CA ASP A 85 -10.81 17.49 2.68
C ASP A 85 -9.78 17.99 3.68
N VAL A 86 -8.56 18.19 3.23
CA VAL A 86 -7.47 18.70 4.04
C VAL A 86 -7.16 20.17 3.83
N SER A 87 -7.96 20.86 3.05
CA SER A 87 -7.77 22.29 2.75
C SER A 87 -7.91 23.20 3.97
N GLY A 88 -8.66 22.78 4.97
CA GLY A 88 -8.85 23.50 6.23
C GLY A 88 -7.70 23.39 7.22
N PHE A 89 -6.71 22.57 6.93
CA PHE A 89 -5.56 22.37 7.81
C PHE A 89 -4.40 23.30 7.47
N PRO A 90 -3.55 23.66 8.46
CA PRO A 90 -2.31 24.37 8.20
C PRO A 90 -1.43 23.58 7.24
N ASP A 91 -0.66 24.27 6.41
CA ASP A 91 0.24 23.65 5.43
C ASP A 91 -0.47 22.81 4.34
N SER A 92 -1.76 22.98 4.15
CA SER A 92 -2.50 22.28 3.10
C SER A 92 -1.99 22.60 1.68
N ASP A 93 -1.23 23.65 1.51
CA ASP A 93 -0.63 24.05 0.23
C ASP A 93 0.30 22.98 -0.34
N ILE A 94 0.92 22.19 0.53
CA ILE A 94 1.80 21.08 0.12
C ILE A 94 1.03 19.85 -0.34
N VAL A 95 -0.27 19.80 -0.09
CA VAL A 95 -1.12 18.65 -0.44
C VAL A 95 -1.69 18.85 -1.83
N SER A 96 -1.60 17.83 -2.65
CA SER A 96 -2.20 17.80 -3.99
C SER A 96 -3.71 17.67 -3.93
N ARG A 97 -4.39 17.99 -5.02
CA ARG A 97 -5.86 17.84 -5.13
C ARG A 97 -6.30 16.40 -4.98
N VAL A 98 -5.58 15.50 -5.63
CA VAL A 98 -5.65 14.05 -5.40
C VAL A 98 -4.27 13.66 -4.90
N HIS A 99 -4.15 13.45 -3.59
CA HIS A 99 -2.84 13.22 -2.98
C HIS A 99 -2.61 11.75 -2.72
N ALA A 100 -3.52 11.14 -2.00
CA ALA A 100 -3.46 9.73 -1.65
C ALA A 100 -4.86 9.15 -1.53
N ASP A 101 -4.96 7.84 -1.67
CA ASP A 101 -6.19 7.10 -1.50
C ASP A 101 -6.03 6.08 -0.40
N ILE A 102 -7.05 5.93 0.43
CA ILE A 102 -7.16 4.81 1.35
C ILE A 102 -8.13 3.82 0.75
N ARG A 103 -7.66 2.62 0.46
CA ARG A 103 -8.49 1.52 -0.01
C ARG A 103 -8.88 0.62 1.14
N VAL A 104 -10.15 0.27 1.17
CA VAL A 104 -10.70 -0.62 2.20
C VAL A 104 -11.07 -1.95 1.55
N GLU A 105 -10.37 -3.00 1.93
CA GLU A 105 -10.60 -4.34 1.40
C GLU A 105 -10.74 -5.32 2.58
N ALA A 106 -11.91 -5.92 2.71
CA ALA A 106 -12.20 -6.89 3.78
C ALA A 106 -11.84 -6.40 5.20
N GLY A 107 -12.11 -5.13 5.49
CA GLY A 107 -11.78 -4.52 6.79
C GLY A 107 -10.31 -4.16 6.96
N ILE A 108 -9.51 -4.30 5.93
CA ILE A 108 -8.10 -3.92 5.92
C ILE A 108 -7.96 -2.61 5.14
N TYR A 109 -7.18 -1.70 5.69
CA TYR A 109 -6.95 -0.40 5.09
C TYR A 109 -5.57 -0.35 4.44
N TYR A 110 -5.54 0.13 3.20
CA TYR A 110 -4.30 0.31 2.43
C TYR A 110 -4.18 1.76 2.00
N LEU A 111 -3.02 2.34 2.24
CA LEU A 111 -2.68 3.66 1.73
C LEU A 111 -1.96 3.53 0.40
N GLU A 112 -2.38 4.30 -0.59
CA GLU A 112 -1.78 4.36 -1.92
C GLU A 112 -1.54 5.83 -2.29
N ASP A 113 -0.36 6.16 -2.80
CA ASP A 113 -0.09 7.48 -3.33
C ASP A 113 -0.64 7.58 -4.76
N SER A 114 -1.46 8.57 -5.01
CA SER A 114 -2.14 8.77 -6.30
C SER A 114 -1.34 9.64 -7.29
N GLY A 115 -0.04 9.79 -7.06
CA GLY A 115 0.82 10.66 -7.86
C GLY A 115 0.93 12.07 -7.30
N SER A 116 1.05 12.18 -6.00
CA SER A 116 1.20 13.47 -5.31
C SER A 116 2.47 14.20 -5.72
N ALA A 117 2.41 15.54 -5.75
CA ALA A 117 3.56 16.37 -6.13
C ALA A 117 4.68 16.33 -5.07
N ASN A 118 4.32 16.24 -3.81
CA ASN A 118 5.27 16.27 -2.69
C ASN A 118 5.51 14.91 -2.03
N GLY A 119 4.85 13.86 -2.52
CA GLY A 119 4.98 12.51 -1.99
C GLY A 119 4.11 12.23 -0.77
N THR A 120 3.95 10.95 -0.50
CA THR A 120 3.28 10.42 0.69
C THR A 120 4.29 9.59 1.47
N TYR A 121 4.30 9.72 2.78
CA TYR A 121 5.24 9.03 3.65
C TYR A 121 4.49 8.25 4.72
N VAL A 122 4.94 7.05 5.02
CA VAL A 122 4.42 6.23 6.11
C VAL A 122 5.56 5.93 7.07
N ASN A 123 5.39 6.31 8.33
CA ASN A 123 6.43 6.14 9.35
C ASN A 123 7.81 6.69 8.89
N HIS A 124 7.81 7.86 8.26
CA HIS A 124 8.97 8.52 7.66
C HIS A 124 9.57 7.84 6.42
N ASN A 125 8.95 6.76 5.93
CA ASN A 125 9.38 6.09 4.72
C ASN A 125 8.55 6.58 3.52
N PRO A 126 9.20 6.93 2.40
CA PRO A 126 8.46 7.35 1.22
C PRO A 126 7.65 6.18 0.65
N LEU A 127 6.41 6.46 0.31
CA LEU A 127 5.53 5.53 -0.39
C LEU A 127 5.54 5.89 -1.87
N PRO A 128 6.15 5.07 -2.74
CA PRO A 128 6.15 5.35 -4.16
C PRO A 128 4.75 5.35 -4.76
N PRO A 129 4.47 6.19 -5.77
CA PRO A 129 3.17 6.19 -6.43
C PRO A 129 2.81 4.81 -6.97
N GLY A 130 1.55 4.42 -6.77
CA GLY A 130 1.05 3.12 -7.19
C GLY A 130 1.37 1.95 -6.26
N ASN A 131 2.19 2.15 -5.23
CA ASN A 131 2.43 1.17 -4.18
C ASN A 131 1.41 1.32 -3.05
N ARG A 132 1.05 0.21 -2.47
CA ARG A 132 0.12 0.16 -1.35
C ARG A 132 0.84 -0.20 -0.06
N HIS A 133 0.51 0.51 0.99
CA HIS A 133 0.96 0.21 2.34
C HIS A 133 -0.23 -0.19 3.21
N ARG A 134 -0.16 -1.34 3.83
CA ARG A 134 -1.18 -1.77 4.79
C ARG A 134 -1.09 -0.94 6.06
N LEU A 135 -2.15 -0.19 6.32
CA LEU A 135 -2.24 0.63 7.52
C LEU A 135 -2.53 -0.20 8.77
N ARG A 136 -1.89 0.18 9.84
CA ARG A 136 -2.10 -0.37 11.18
C ARG A 136 -2.38 0.77 12.15
N ALA A 137 -3.10 0.47 13.21
CA ALA A 137 -3.33 1.44 14.27
C ALA A 137 -2.00 1.98 14.80
N GLY A 138 -1.86 3.30 14.81
CA GLY A 138 -0.63 3.99 15.20
C GLY A 138 0.31 4.34 14.05
N ASP A 139 0.01 3.93 12.82
CA ASP A 139 0.82 4.32 11.67
C ASP A 139 0.74 5.82 11.41
N ARG A 140 1.90 6.40 11.18
CA ARG A 140 2.04 7.82 10.90
C ARG A 140 2.04 8.05 9.39
N ILE A 141 1.09 8.83 8.91
CA ILE A 141 0.93 9.17 7.51
C ILE A 141 1.28 10.65 7.35
N SER A 142 2.26 10.95 6.50
CA SER A 142 2.62 12.33 6.18
C SER A 142 2.32 12.62 4.71
N LEU A 143 1.54 13.65 4.47
CA LEU A 143 1.23 14.15 3.14
C LEU A 143 2.20 15.27 2.79
N GLY A 144 3.20 14.95 1.97
CA GLY A 144 4.27 15.88 1.62
C GLY A 144 5.48 15.80 2.53
N LYS A 145 6.52 16.52 2.18
CA LYS A 145 7.79 16.50 2.90
C LYS A 145 7.73 17.31 4.20
N GLY A 146 8.52 16.90 5.17
CA GLY A 146 8.78 17.67 6.37
C GLY A 146 7.74 17.53 7.47
N ASP A 147 6.95 16.48 7.46
CA ASP A 147 5.94 16.19 8.50
C ASP A 147 4.98 17.34 8.81
N LYS A 148 4.75 18.22 7.85
CA LYS A 148 3.88 19.39 8.02
C LYS A 148 2.41 19.01 8.06
N MET A 149 2.01 18.03 7.27
CA MET A 149 0.66 17.49 7.23
C MET A 149 0.72 16.02 7.64
N THR A 150 0.62 15.76 8.93
CA THR A 150 0.80 14.41 9.48
C THR A 150 -0.44 13.94 10.21
N PHE A 151 -0.84 12.73 9.89
CA PHE A 151 -1.97 12.04 10.52
C PHE A 151 -1.50 10.75 11.19
N ILE A 152 -2.16 10.38 12.27
CA ILE A 152 -2.04 9.06 12.87
C ILE A 152 -3.28 8.25 12.53
N PHE A 153 -3.08 7.08 11.94
CA PHE A 153 -4.16 6.14 11.68
C PHE A 153 -4.57 5.46 12.99
N GLN A 154 -5.85 5.54 13.31
CA GLN A 154 -6.41 4.94 14.52
C GLN A 154 -7.57 4.02 14.15
N MET A 155 -7.67 2.92 14.88
CA MET A 155 -8.81 2.01 14.84
C MET A 155 -9.39 1.90 16.24
N SER A 156 -10.67 2.05 16.32
CA SER A 156 -11.41 1.96 17.60
C SER A 156 -12.30 0.73 17.61
#